data_3cb462e1449e965d1df8841a415768e6
#
_entry.id   3cb462e1449e965d1df8841a415768e6
#
_cell.length_a   1.000
_cell.length_b   1.000
_cell.length_c   1.000
_cell.angle_alpha   90.00
_cell.angle_beta   90.00
_cell.angle_gamma   90.00
#
_symmetry.space_group_name_H-M   'P 1'
#
loop_
_entity.id
_entity.type
_entity.pdbx_description
1 polymer ?
#
loop_
_entity_poly.entity_id
_entity_poly.type
_entity_poly.pdbx_seq_one_letter_code
_entity_poly.pdbx_strand_id
1 'polypeptide(L)'
;RREFSVLMSVYIKETKENLKECMDSLLTQTVMPTEIVVVKDGPISQTLDELLREYQKNYPNMVRVVGYEENRGLGYALAYGVKVCKYELIARMDTDDIARKDRFEKQLAEFEKDKNLMICGSHIVEFAKDKAVVKDRRCVPLEDQEIRRKGKLRDPFNHVTVMFCKSMVLKAGNYESCLSMEDSVLWAKMLQLPNGHVKNINDYLVYVRADEDMIERRGGLWYLKRYMAGRKRMKKLGYIGASHYYFSIFAQFLVAIMPLKLRNIVFVKFLRR
;
A
#
# COMPACT_ATOMS: atom_id res chain seq x y z
N ARG A 1 0.59 25.62 -1.20
CA ARG A 1 0.14 24.26 -1.57
C ARG A 1 1.34 23.33 -1.39
N ARG A 2 1.23 22.28 -0.56
CA ARG A 2 2.35 21.33 -0.39
C ARG A 2 2.54 20.50 -1.66
N GLU A 3 3.75 20.44 -2.15
CA GLU A 3 4.16 19.60 -3.25
C GLU A 3 4.32 18.16 -2.75
N PHE A 4 3.92 17.19 -3.59
CA PHE A 4 4.02 15.77 -3.26
C PHE A 4 4.17 14.91 -4.52
N SER A 5 4.78 13.74 -4.33
CA SER A 5 4.88 12.70 -5.35
C SER A 5 3.80 11.63 -5.14
N VAL A 6 3.29 11.07 -6.24
CA VAL A 6 2.62 9.76 -6.21
C VAL A 6 3.62 8.71 -6.66
N LEU A 7 3.71 7.60 -5.92
CA LEU A 7 4.59 6.48 -6.21
C LEU A 7 3.78 5.24 -6.56
N MET A 8 4.03 4.68 -7.73
CA MET A 8 3.41 3.47 -8.27
C MET A 8 4.47 2.49 -8.78
N SER A 9 4.13 1.21 -8.80
CA SER A 9 4.95 0.17 -9.45
C SER A 9 4.10 -0.60 -10.43
N VAL A 10 4.58 -0.79 -11.66
CA VAL A 10 3.94 -1.57 -12.71
C VAL A 10 4.82 -2.76 -13.11
N TYR A 11 4.20 -3.91 -13.38
CA TYR A 11 4.89 -5.12 -13.80
C TYR A 11 4.10 -5.85 -14.91
N ILE A 12 4.65 -6.92 -15.45
CA ILE A 12 4.17 -7.60 -16.67
C ILE A 12 2.70 -8.10 -16.61
N LYS A 13 2.15 -8.36 -15.39
CA LYS A 13 0.77 -8.86 -15.25
C LYS A 13 -0.29 -7.77 -15.20
N GLU A 14 0.11 -6.50 -15.18
CA GLU A 14 -0.84 -5.39 -15.21
C GLU A 14 -1.55 -5.30 -16.56
N THR A 15 -2.77 -4.75 -16.55
CA THR A 15 -3.55 -4.50 -17.76
C THR A 15 -3.54 -3.03 -18.14
N LYS A 16 -3.67 -2.75 -19.45
CA LYS A 16 -3.73 -1.37 -19.96
C LYS A 16 -4.93 -0.62 -19.37
N GLU A 17 -6.06 -1.30 -19.25
CA GLU A 17 -7.33 -0.77 -18.77
C GLU A 17 -7.24 -0.33 -17.31
N ASN A 18 -6.70 -1.18 -16.44
CA ASN A 18 -6.50 -0.88 -15.02
C ASN A 18 -5.54 0.30 -14.83
N LEU A 19 -4.35 0.22 -15.48
CA LEU A 19 -3.38 1.30 -15.41
C LEU A 19 -3.96 2.64 -15.89
N LYS A 20 -4.77 2.61 -16.97
CA LYS A 20 -5.44 3.81 -17.46
C LYS A 20 -6.43 4.38 -16.45
N GLU A 21 -7.32 3.56 -15.89
CA GLU A 21 -8.27 3.99 -14.86
C GLU A 21 -7.57 4.57 -13.63
N CYS A 22 -6.48 3.94 -13.20
CA CYS A 22 -5.67 4.43 -12.10
C CYS A 22 -5.10 5.82 -12.41
N MET A 23 -4.38 5.96 -13.53
CA MET A 23 -3.77 7.23 -13.96
C MET A 23 -4.81 8.35 -14.12
N ASP A 24 -5.95 8.07 -14.75
CA ASP A 24 -7.04 9.04 -14.91
C ASP A 24 -7.59 9.48 -13.54
N SER A 25 -7.68 8.56 -12.56
CA SER A 25 -8.12 8.90 -11.21
C SER A 25 -7.15 9.83 -10.48
N LEU A 26 -5.85 9.72 -10.75
CA LEU A 26 -4.82 10.59 -10.18
C LEU A 26 -4.79 11.97 -10.86
N LEU A 27 -5.09 12.03 -12.17
CA LEU A 27 -5.09 13.25 -12.95
C LEU A 27 -6.40 14.06 -12.83
N THR A 28 -7.41 13.52 -12.13
CA THR A 28 -8.70 14.19 -11.88
C THR A 28 -8.94 14.55 -10.41
N GLN A 29 -7.89 14.56 -9.59
CA GLN A 29 -7.96 14.90 -8.17
C GLN A 29 -8.29 16.40 -7.96
N THR A 30 -8.98 16.72 -6.86
CA THR A 30 -9.21 18.13 -6.44
C THR A 30 -7.89 18.85 -6.13
N VAL A 31 -6.89 18.12 -5.67
CA VAL A 31 -5.51 18.56 -5.50
C VAL A 31 -4.60 17.66 -6.32
N MET A 32 -4.14 18.17 -7.46
CA MET A 32 -3.28 17.43 -8.38
C MET A 32 -1.92 17.11 -7.76
N PRO A 33 -1.36 15.91 -8.01
CA PRO A 33 0.01 15.61 -7.65
C PRO A 33 0.98 16.53 -8.41
N THR A 34 2.11 16.84 -7.78
CA THR A 34 3.18 17.59 -8.43
C THR A 34 4.05 16.67 -9.28
N GLU A 35 4.16 15.41 -8.87
CA GLU A 35 4.92 14.36 -9.56
C GLU A 35 4.17 13.02 -9.45
N ILE A 36 4.17 12.23 -10.52
CA ILE A 36 3.76 10.82 -10.53
C ILE A 36 4.96 10.00 -11.01
N VAL A 37 5.52 9.18 -10.12
CA VAL A 37 6.62 8.27 -10.42
C VAL A 37 6.06 6.88 -10.62
N VAL A 38 6.21 6.34 -11.83
CA VAL A 38 5.85 4.96 -12.17
C VAL A 38 7.14 4.16 -12.32
N VAL A 39 7.33 3.18 -11.44
CA VAL A 39 8.49 2.27 -11.49
C VAL A 39 8.12 1.02 -12.28
N LYS A 40 8.79 0.79 -13.42
CA LYS A 40 8.70 -0.48 -14.15
C LYS A 40 9.53 -1.53 -13.41
N ASP A 41 8.87 -2.50 -12.79
CA ASP A 41 9.52 -3.63 -12.12
C ASP A 41 9.85 -4.73 -13.14
N GLY A 42 10.92 -4.52 -13.88
CA GLY A 42 11.33 -5.32 -15.02
C GLY A 42 10.55 -5.01 -16.31
N PRO A 43 10.63 -5.89 -17.31
CA PRO A 43 9.93 -5.72 -18.57
C PRO A 43 8.41 -5.71 -18.38
N ILE A 44 7.73 -4.86 -19.14
CA ILE A 44 6.27 -4.76 -19.22
C ILE A 44 5.80 -5.02 -20.65
N SER A 45 4.50 -5.21 -20.87
CA SER A 45 3.96 -5.39 -22.21
C SER A 45 4.12 -4.12 -23.05
N GLN A 46 4.19 -4.28 -24.37
CA GLN A 46 4.28 -3.15 -25.28
C GLN A 46 3.09 -2.17 -25.10
N THR A 47 1.90 -2.69 -24.88
CA THR A 47 0.68 -1.87 -24.68
C THR A 47 0.75 -1.00 -23.41
N LEU A 48 1.35 -1.51 -22.34
CA LEU A 48 1.60 -0.74 -21.10
C LEU A 48 2.68 0.33 -21.33
N ASP A 49 3.76 -0.03 -22.05
CA ASP A 49 4.86 0.89 -22.30
C ASP A 49 4.40 2.06 -23.22
N GLU A 50 3.60 1.77 -24.24
CA GLU A 50 2.98 2.79 -25.10
C GLU A 50 2.06 3.72 -24.30
N LEU A 51 1.20 3.18 -23.43
CA LEU A 51 0.33 3.98 -22.56
C LEU A 51 1.13 4.91 -21.65
N LEU A 52 2.19 4.40 -21.01
CA LEU A 52 3.04 5.20 -20.14
C LEU A 52 3.78 6.31 -20.90
N ARG A 53 4.24 6.04 -22.12
CA ARG A 53 4.84 7.08 -23.01
C ARG A 53 3.83 8.15 -23.39
N GLU A 54 2.57 7.78 -23.64
CA GLU A 54 1.50 8.72 -23.90
C GLU A 54 1.27 9.68 -22.71
N TYR A 55 1.19 9.13 -21.47
CA TYR A 55 1.08 9.96 -20.27
C TYR A 55 2.31 10.86 -20.07
N GLN A 56 3.52 10.36 -20.29
CA GLN A 56 4.74 11.20 -20.20
C GLN A 56 4.74 12.33 -21.23
N LYS A 57 4.27 12.07 -22.44
CA LYS A 57 4.16 13.09 -23.50
C LYS A 57 3.11 14.14 -23.16
N ASN A 58 1.96 13.74 -22.61
CA ASN A 58 0.86 14.64 -22.26
C ASN A 58 1.13 15.43 -20.97
N TYR A 59 1.93 14.87 -20.04
CA TYR A 59 2.25 15.47 -18.74
C TYR A 59 3.77 15.43 -18.47
N PRO A 60 4.61 16.08 -19.30
CA PRO A 60 6.07 15.92 -19.29
C PRO A 60 6.74 16.39 -18.00
N ASN A 61 6.12 17.35 -17.28
CA ASN A 61 6.64 17.88 -16.02
C ASN A 61 6.10 17.14 -14.79
N MET A 62 5.12 16.25 -14.95
CA MET A 62 4.44 15.56 -13.85
C MET A 62 4.71 14.05 -13.88
N VAL A 63 4.55 13.39 -15.02
CA VAL A 63 4.66 11.94 -15.13
C VAL A 63 6.10 11.54 -15.46
N ARG A 64 6.68 10.73 -14.60
CA ARG A 64 8.03 10.23 -14.73
C ARG A 64 8.05 8.71 -14.64
N VAL A 65 8.47 8.04 -15.70
CA VAL A 65 8.63 6.60 -15.76
C VAL A 65 10.11 6.26 -15.57
N VAL A 66 10.39 5.39 -14.62
CA VAL A 66 11.72 4.86 -14.31
C VAL A 66 11.64 3.33 -14.20
N GLY A 67 12.76 2.63 -14.18
CA GLY A 67 12.73 1.18 -14.04
C GLY A 67 14.10 0.55 -14.20
N TYR A 68 14.12 -0.76 -14.28
CA TYR A 68 15.29 -1.61 -14.44
C TYR A 68 14.90 -2.89 -15.21
N GLU A 69 15.89 -3.67 -15.65
CA GLU A 69 15.69 -4.75 -16.64
C GLU A 69 15.06 -6.02 -16.07
N GLU A 70 15.20 -6.30 -14.77
CA GLU A 70 14.74 -7.55 -14.15
C GLU A 70 13.64 -7.29 -13.12
N ASN A 71 12.60 -8.13 -13.08
CA ASN A 71 11.60 -8.08 -12.03
C ASN A 71 12.21 -8.47 -10.67
N ARG A 72 12.18 -7.54 -9.71
CA ARG A 72 12.73 -7.69 -8.36
C ARG A 72 11.68 -7.67 -7.25
N GLY A 73 10.43 -7.52 -7.63
CA GLY A 73 9.27 -7.51 -6.75
C GLY A 73 8.97 -6.15 -6.13
N LEU A 74 7.75 -6.04 -5.62
CA LEU A 74 7.15 -4.79 -5.15
C LEU A 74 8.02 -4.05 -4.12
N GLY A 75 8.56 -4.75 -3.13
CA GLY A 75 9.39 -4.11 -2.09
C GLY A 75 10.63 -3.42 -2.66
N TYR A 76 11.29 -4.03 -3.66
CA TYR A 76 12.43 -3.42 -4.34
C TYR A 76 12.00 -2.22 -5.20
N ALA A 77 10.91 -2.36 -5.96
CA ALA A 77 10.38 -1.29 -6.79
C ALA A 77 10.00 -0.06 -5.97
N LEU A 78 9.32 -0.25 -4.85
CA LEU A 78 8.96 0.84 -3.94
C LEU A 78 10.19 1.45 -3.25
N ALA A 79 11.18 0.63 -2.83
CA ALA A 79 12.41 1.15 -2.26
C ALA A 79 13.20 2.03 -3.24
N TYR A 80 13.25 1.63 -4.50
CA TYR A 80 13.83 2.41 -5.58
C TYR A 80 13.02 3.70 -5.82
N GLY A 81 11.68 3.56 -5.93
CA GLY A 81 10.77 4.67 -6.17
C GLY A 81 10.83 5.75 -5.09
N VAL A 82 10.88 5.39 -3.80
CA VAL A 82 11.04 6.35 -2.69
C VAL A 82 12.31 7.19 -2.88
N LYS A 83 13.43 6.59 -3.31
CA LYS A 83 14.69 7.33 -3.52
C LYS A 83 14.58 8.34 -4.66
N VAL A 84 13.88 7.97 -5.75
CA VAL A 84 13.80 8.80 -6.95
C VAL A 84 12.68 9.84 -6.93
N CYS A 85 11.66 9.70 -6.08
CA CYS A 85 10.65 10.73 -5.85
C CYS A 85 11.31 12.03 -5.39
N LYS A 86 10.86 13.18 -5.93
CA LYS A 86 11.46 14.49 -5.62
C LYS A 86 10.98 15.05 -4.29
N TYR A 87 9.69 14.89 -3.99
CA TYR A 87 9.04 15.61 -2.90
C TYR A 87 9.06 14.84 -1.59
N GLU A 88 8.96 15.59 -0.48
CA GLU A 88 8.98 15.03 0.88
C GLU A 88 7.74 14.20 1.19
N LEU A 89 6.57 14.59 0.70
CA LEU A 89 5.38 13.78 0.83
C LEU A 89 5.24 12.85 -0.37
N ILE A 90 5.05 11.56 -0.09
CA ILE A 90 4.84 10.52 -1.11
C ILE A 90 3.53 9.81 -0.82
N ALA A 91 2.60 9.87 -1.77
CA ALA A 91 1.37 9.08 -1.77
C ALA A 91 1.60 7.77 -2.54
N ARG A 92 1.35 6.64 -1.91
CA ARG A 92 1.44 5.32 -2.56
C ARG A 92 0.16 5.02 -3.31
N MET A 93 0.25 4.36 -4.46
CA MET A 93 -0.90 3.88 -5.23
C MET A 93 -0.56 2.58 -5.96
N ASP A 94 -1.49 1.62 -6.03
CA ASP A 94 -1.41 0.46 -6.92
C ASP A 94 -1.94 0.82 -8.30
N THR A 95 -1.40 0.18 -9.33
CA THR A 95 -1.75 0.49 -10.73
C THR A 95 -3.10 -0.05 -11.17
N ASP A 96 -3.70 -0.95 -10.39
CA ASP A 96 -5.02 -1.55 -10.62
C ASP A 96 -6.15 -0.93 -9.78
N ASP A 97 -5.83 0.04 -8.91
CA ASP A 97 -6.77 0.68 -7.99
C ASP A 97 -7.18 2.08 -8.45
N ILE A 98 -8.24 2.64 -7.86
CA ILE A 98 -8.80 3.94 -8.24
C ILE A 98 -8.82 4.86 -7.02
N ALA A 99 -8.16 6.02 -7.10
CA ALA A 99 -8.20 7.04 -6.06
C ALA A 99 -9.53 7.81 -6.10
N ARG A 100 -10.13 8.04 -4.93
CA ARG A 100 -11.27 8.95 -4.83
C ARG A 100 -10.83 10.39 -5.10
N LYS A 101 -11.68 11.18 -5.75
CA LYS A 101 -11.36 12.52 -6.28
C LYS A 101 -10.78 13.51 -5.24
N ASP A 102 -11.15 13.38 -3.97
CA ASP A 102 -10.74 14.25 -2.86
C ASP A 102 -9.67 13.61 -1.95
N ARG A 103 -9.04 12.50 -2.37
CA ARG A 103 -8.08 11.78 -1.55
C ARG A 103 -6.93 12.65 -1.09
N PHE A 104 -6.23 13.29 -2.03
CA PHE A 104 -5.03 14.04 -1.70
C PHE A 104 -5.33 15.32 -0.92
N GLU A 105 -6.43 15.99 -1.22
CA GLU A 105 -6.88 17.16 -0.45
C GLU A 105 -7.04 16.81 1.04
N LYS A 106 -7.74 15.71 1.33
CA LYS A 106 -7.96 15.26 2.71
C LYS A 106 -6.67 14.85 3.42
N GLN A 107 -5.80 14.10 2.73
CA GLN A 107 -4.53 13.66 3.32
C GLN A 107 -3.60 14.84 3.58
N LEU A 108 -3.46 15.77 2.64
CA LEU A 108 -2.63 16.96 2.80
C LEU A 108 -3.11 17.83 3.97
N ALA A 109 -4.44 17.98 4.15
CA ALA A 109 -5.00 18.70 5.29
C ALA A 109 -4.58 18.10 6.63
N GLU A 110 -4.44 16.77 6.75
CA GLU A 110 -3.93 16.17 8.00
C GLU A 110 -2.43 16.48 8.23
N PHE A 111 -1.60 16.48 7.17
CA PHE A 111 -0.20 16.90 7.27
C PHE A 111 -0.02 18.42 7.54
N GLU A 112 -1.01 19.23 7.22
CA GLU A 112 -1.01 20.66 7.57
C GLU A 112 -1.32 20.89 9.07
N LYS A 113 -2.25 20.08 9.62
CA LYS A 113 -2.65 20.15 11.03
C LYS A 113 -1.57 19.64 11.98
N ASP A 114 -0.86 18.58 11.58
CA ASP A 114 0.19 17.95 12.40
C ASP A 114 1.53 17.89 11.65
N LYS A 115 2.50 18.68 12.14
CA LYS A 115 3.85 18.75 11.53
C LYS A 115 4.71 17.53 11.85
N ASN A 116 4.32 16.74 12.84
CA ASN A 116 5.00 15.50 13.22
C ASN A 116 4.36 14.25 12.56
N LEU A 117 3.30 14.44 11.76
CA LEU A 117 2.64 13.35 11.07
C LEU A 117 3.59 12.73 10.04
N MET A 118 3.89 11.44 10.17
CA MET A 118 4.79 10.74 9.26
C MET A 118 4.07 9.78 8.30
N ILE A 119 2.85 9.31 8.67
CA ILE A 119 2.01 8.44 7.84
C ILE A 119 0.55 8.83 8.01
N CYS A 120 -0.15 9.00 6.89
CA CYS A 120 -1.60 9.18 6.83
C CYS A 120 -2.20 8.18 5.86
N GLY A 121 -3.02 7.25 6.36
CA GLY A 121 -3.78 6.29 5.55
C GLY A 121 -5.27 6.56 5.55
N SER A 122 -6.06 5.60 5.07
CA SER A 122 -7.52 5.63 5.10
C SER A 122 -8.15 4.24 5.00
N HIS A 123 -9.46 4.17 5.11
CA HIS A 123 -10.26 3.00 4.75
C HIS A 123 -10.25 2.77 3.23
N ILE A 124 -10.64 1.57 2.79
CA ILE A 124 -10.83 1.21 1.39
C ILE A 124 -12.20 0.60 1.14
N VAL A 125 -12.69 0.81 -0.09
CA VAL A 125 -13.80 0.06 -0.67
C VAL A 125 -13.23 -0.97 -1.63
N GLU A 126 -13.66 -2.21 -1.51
CA GLU A 126 -13.29 -3.27 -2.46
C GLU A 126 -14.40 -3.44 -3.50
N PHE A 127 -14.02 -3.53 -4.77
CA PHE A 127 -14.92 -3.76 -5.89
C PHE A 127 -14.35 -4.85 -6.82
N ALA A 128 -15.19 -5.46 -7.65
CA ALA A 128 -14.74 -6.49 -8.61
C ALA A 128 -14.47 -5.90 -9.99
N LYS A 129 -15.50 -5.83 -10.84
CA LYS A 129 -15.38 -5.34 -12.23
C LYS A 129 -15.74 -3.86 -12.35
N ASP A 130 -16.78 -3.43 -11.66
CA ASP A 130 -17.29 -2.06 -11.69
C ASP A 130 -17.23 -1.48 -10.27
N LYS A 131 -16.60 -0.30 -10.13
CA LYS A 131 -16.49 0.42 -8.84
C LYS A 131 -17.84 0.82 -8.24
N ALA A 132 -18.91 0.86 -9.04
CA ALA A 132 -20.27 1.07 -8.55
C ALA A 132 -20.81 -0.14 -7.77
N VAL A 133 -20.24 -1.33 -8.00
CA VAL A 133 -20.63 -2.57 -7.33
C VAL A 133 -19.65 -2.87 -6.20
N VAL A 134 -19.98 -2.37 -5.01
CA VAL A 134 -19.17 -2.59 -3.80
C VAL A 134 -19.23 -4.05 -3.39
N LYS A 135 -18.07 -4.71 -3.31
CA LYS A 135 -17.92 -6.09 -2.83
C LYS A 135 -17.77 -6.13 -1.32
N ASP A 136 -16.92 -5.28 -0.78
CA ASP A 136 -16.66 -5.21 0.66
C ASP A 136 -15.99 -3.87 1.05
N ARG A 137 -15.75 -3.68 2.34
CA ARG A 137 -15.06 -2.51 2.90
C ARG A 137 -14.04 -2.98 3.93
N ARG A 138 -12.86 -2.34 3.96
CA ARG A 138 -11.88 -2.59 5.00
C ARG A 138 -11.61 -1.32 5.79
N CYS A 139 -11.95 -1.35 7.07
CA CYS A 139 -11.62 -0.31 8.03
C CYS A 139 -10.28 -0.60 8.71
N VAL A 140 -9.60 0.46 9.11
CA VAL A 140 -8.32 0.43 9.84
C VAL A 140 -8.44 1.33 11.08
N PRO A 141 -7.63 1.11 12.14
CA PRO A 141 -7.62 1.99 13.31
C PRO A 141 -7.27 3.43 12.92
N LEU A 142 -7.86 4.42 13.60
CA LEU A 142 -7.75 5.82 13.18
C LEU A 142 -6.61 6.56 13.87
N GLU A 143 -6.49 6.41 15.20
CA GLU A 143 -5.61 7.21 16.04
C GLU A 143 -4.28 6.52 16.35
N ASP A 144 -3.23 7.30 16.56
CA ASP A 144 -1.85 6.86 16.77
C ASP A 144 -1.70 5.71 17.78
N GLN A 145 -2.30 5.83 18.94
CA GLN A 145 -2.21 4.80 19.98
C GLN A 145 -2.85 3.48 19.55
N GLU A 146 -4.00 3.56 18.89
CA GLU A 146 -4.70 2.38 18.40
C GLU A 146 -3.95 1.73 17.23
N ILE A 147 -3.41 2.52 16.30
CA ILE A 147 -2.57 2.10 15.20
C ILE A 147 -1.36 1.33 15.73
N ARG A 148 -0.63 1.86 16.70
CA ARG A 148 0.55 1.22 17.31
C ARG A 148 0.18 -0.07 18.05
N ARG A 149 -0.94 -0.08 18.76
CA ARG A 149 -1.42 -1.25 19.49
C ARG A 149 -1.85 -2.37 18.53
N LYS A 150 -2.74 -2.08 17.58
CA LYS A 150 -3.26 -3.06 16.62
C LYS A 150 -2.21 -3.51 15.60
N GLY A 151 -1.27 -2.65 15.23
CA GLY A 151 -0.17 -2.92 14.31
C GLY A 151 0.73 -4.08 14.76
N LYS A 152 0.77 -4.39 16.06
CA LYS A 152 1.51 -5.56 16.58
C LYS A 152 0.90 -6.89 16.16
N LEU A 153 -0.38 -6.94 15.82
CA LEU A 153 -1.09 -8.15 15.43
C LEU A 153 -1.51 -8.17 13.96
N ARG A 154 -1.88 -7.00 13.42
CA ARG A 154 -2.43 -6.86 12.07
C ARG A 154 -1.93 -5.55 11.44
N ASP A 155 -1.85 -5.53 10.10
CA ASP A 155 -1.50 -4.29 9.38
C ASP A 155 -2.46 -3.15 9.71
N PRO A 156 -1.94 -2.06 10.29
CA PRO A 156 -2.76 -0.95 10.76
C PRO A 156 -3.07 0.06 9.66
N PHE A 157 -2.53 -0.13 8.46
CA PHE A 157 -2.78 0.69 7.28
C PHE A 157 -3.25 -0.17 6.11
N ASN A 158 -4.04 0.42 5.22
CA ASN A 158 -4.22 -0.09 3.87
C ASN A 158 -3.11 0.49 3.01
N HIS A 159 -2.16 -0.32 2.60
CA HIS A 159 -0.93 0.12 1.92
C HIS A 159 -1.20 1.05 0.74
N VAL A 160 -2.20 0.75 -0.09
CA VAL A 160 -2.59 1.55 -1.25
C VAL A 160 -3.03 2.98 -0.91
N THR A 161 -3.46 3.21 0.34
CA THR A 161 -3.98 4.52 0.76
C THR A 161 -2.96 5.45 1.36
N VAL A 162 -1.77 4.94 1.72
CA VAL A 162 -0.85 5.73 2.54
C VAL A 162 -0.24 6.91 1.79
N MET A 163 -0.13 8.04 2.49
CA MET A 163 0.77 9.14 2.20
C MET A 163 1.75 9.22 3.35
N PHE A 164 3.06 9.36 3.08
CA PHE A 164 4.10 9.35 4.10
C PHE A 164 5.24 10.33 3.82
N CYS A 165 5.99 10.68 4.85
CA CYS A 165 7.19 11.49 4.74
C CYS A 165 8.37 10.65 4.22
N LYS A 166 8.95 11.04 3.09
CA LYS A 166 10.12 10.39 2.47
C LYS A 166 11.29 10.26 3.43
N SER A 167 11.62 11.35 4.13
CA SER A 167 12.71 11.38 5.11
C SER A 167 12.53 10.34 6.21
N MET A 168 11.29 10.14 6.69
CA MET A 168 10.96 9.18 7.74
C MET A 168 11.04 7.73 7.23
N VAL A 169 10.60 7.47 5.98
CA VAL A 169 10.78 6.16 5.33
C VAL A 169 12.26 5.83 5.18
N LEU A 170 13.07 6.77 4.70
CA LEU A 170 14.52 6.57 4.55
C LEU A 170 15.22 6.38 5.91
N LYS A 171 14.84 7.16 6.93
CA LYS A 171 15.34 7.00 8.31
C LYS A 171 15.00 5.63 8.89
N ALA A 172 13.82 5.09 8.58
CA ALA A 172 13.43 3.74 8.96
C ALA A 172 14.17 2.63 8.17
N GLY A 173 15.01 2.98 7.20
CA GLY A 173 15.75 2.03 6.35
C GLY A 173 15.01 1.58 5.11
N ASN A 174 13.96 2.29 4.70
CA ASN A 174 13.19 2.06 3.47
C ASN A 174 12.48 0.70 3.41
N TYR A 175 11.79 0.39 2.29
CA TYR A 175 11.22 -0.92 2.02
C TYR A 175 12.31 -1.99 1.96
N GLU A 176 12.01 -3.19 2.43
CA GLU A 176 12.85 -4.38 2.28
C GLU A 176 12.14 -5.37 1.36
N SER A 177 12.91 -6.16 0.61
CA SER A 177 12.37 -7.30 -0.12
C SER A 177 11.96 -8.40 0.86
N CYS A 178 10.73 -8.33 1.34
CA CYS A 178 10.14 -9.30 2.27
C CYS A 178 8.83 -9.79 1.67
N LEU A 179 8.89 -10.81 0.86
CA LEU A 179 7.82 -11.35 0.03
C LEU A 179 6.43 -11.28 0.72
N SER A 180 5.56 -10.41 0.21
CA SER A 180 4.18 -10.17 0.68
C SER A 180 4.03 -9.55 2.07
N MET A 181 5.11 -9.02 2.68
CA MET A 181 5.11 -8.38 4.00
C MET A 181 6.01 -7.12 4.02
N GLU A 182 6.36 -6.60 2.84
CA GLU A 182 7.23 -5.43 2.66
C GLU A 182 6.68 -4.17 3.35
N ASP A 183 5.38 -3.98 3.28
CA ASP A 183 4.64 -2.90 3.94
C ASP A 183 4.60 -3.07 5.46
N SER A 184 4.22 -4.26 5.95
CA SER A 184 4.17 -4.60 7.37
C SER A 184 5.53 -4.41 8.06
N VAL A 185 6.63 -4.80 7.38
CA VAL A 185 7.99 -4.62 7.88
C VAL A 185 8.38 -3.14 7.90
N LEU A 186 8.00 -2.37 6.88
CA LEU A 186 8.23 -0.93 6.86
C LEU A 186 7.46 -0.23 8.00
N TRP A 187 6.19 -0.57 8.20
CA TRP A 187 5.40 -0.01 9.31
C TRP A 187 6.01 -0.36 10.66
N ALA A 188 6.46 -1.60 10.84
CA ALA A 188 7.15 -2.01 12.06
C ALA A 188 8.40 -1.18 12.37
N LYS A 189 9.15 -0.74 11.34
CA LYS A 189 10.30 0.14 11.49
C LYS A 189 9.89 1.59 11.76
N MET A 190 8.95 2.12 10.98
CA MET A 190 8.50 3.52 11.12
C MET A 190 7.81 3.78 12.47
N LEU A 191 6.95 2.86 12.92
CA LEU A 191 6.25 2.98 14.21
C LEU A 191 7.17 2.94 15.44
N GLN A 192 8.46 2.61 15.29
CA GLN A 192 9.46 2.69 16.34
C GLN A 192 10.29 3.98 16.30
N LEU A 193 10.08 4.83 15.29
CA LEU A 193 10.76 6.12 15.24
C LEU A 193 10.22 7.07 16.32
N PRO A 194 11.10 7.80 17.02
CA PRO A 194 10.68 8.76 18.03
C PRO A 194 10.00 9.98 17.39
N ASN A 195 9.06 10.56 18.12
CA ASN A 195 8.39 11.84 17.79
C ASN A 195 7.60 11.87 16.49
N GLY A 196 7.39 10.74 15.84
CA GLY A 196 6.55 10.66 14.65
C GLY A 196 5.13 10.23 15.01
N HIS A 197 4.13 10.93 14.49
CA HIS A 197 2.72 10.60 14.63
C HIS A 197 2.20 9.84 13.41
N VAL A 198 1.17 9.04 13.60
CA VAL A 198 0.50 8.32 12.53
C VAL A 198 -1.01 8.44 12.67
N LYS A 199 -1.71 8.41 11.53
CA LYS A 199 -3.17 8.57 11.50
C LYS A 199 -3.78 7.85 10.31
N ASN A 200 -5.02 7.39 10.45
CA ASN A 200 -5.87 7.08 9.32
C ASN A 200 -7.11 7.99 9.34
N ILE A 201 -7.53 8.44 8.16
CA ILE A 201 -8.74 9.23 7.98
C ILE A 201 -9.94 8.27 8.02
N ASN A 202 -10.96 8.64 8.78
CA ASN A 202 -12.24 7.89 8.86
C ASN A 202 -13.07 8.12 7.59
N ASP A 203 -12.51 7.73 6.46
CA ASP A 203 -13.17 7.84 5.16
C ASP A 203 -12.57 6.82 4.18
N TYR A 204 -13.30 6.49 3.12
CA TYR A 204 -12.91 5.53 2.08
C TYR A 204 -12.31 6.30 0.91
N LEU A 205 -10.98 6.40 0.84
CA LEU A 205 -10.29 7.25 -0.13
C LEU A 205 -9.74 6.51 -1.35
N VAL A 206 -9.81 5.18 -1.35
CA VAL A 206 -9.38 4.36 -2.48
C VAL A 206 -10.37 3.21 -2.70
N TYR A 207 -10.71 2.99 -3.97
CA TYR A 207 -11.40 1.81 -4.44
C TYR A 207 -10.35 0.80 -4.88
N VAL A 208 -10.35 -0.37 -4.22
CA VAL A 208 -9.40 -1.46 -4.44
C VAL A 208 -10.04 -2.54 -5.28
N ARG A 209 -9.38 -2.90 -6.37
CA ARG A 209 -9.83 -4.00 -7.23
C ARG A 209 -9.55 -5.33 -6.53
N ALA A 210 -10.62 -6.02 -6.13
CA ALA A 210 -10.55 -7.27 -5.38
C ALA A 210 -10.88 -8.44 -6.29
N ASP A 211 -9.85 -9.13 -6.79
CA ASP A 211 -10.02 -10.38 -7.53
C ASP A 211 -10.68 -11.46 -6.68
N GLU A 212 -11.37 -12.41 -7.33
CA GLU A 212 -11.99 -13.55 -6.66
C GLU A 212 -10.95 -14.40 -5.92
N ASP A 213 -9.73 -14.47 -6.46
CA ASP A 213 -8.62 -15.27 -5.93
C ASP A 213 -7.87 -14.63 -4.75
N MET A 214 -8.21 -13.40 -4.36
CA MET A 214 -7.48 -12.69 -3.30
C MET A 214 -7.48 -13.44 -1.96
N ILE A 215 -8.61 -14.04 -1.58
CA ILE A 215 -8.73 -14.82 -0.35
C ILE A 215 -8.04 -16.18 -0.50
N GLU A 216 -8.07 -16.78 -1.69
CA GLU A 216 -7.38 -18.02 -2.00
C GLU A 216 -5.87 -17.86 -1.87
N ARG A 217 -5.31 -16.80 -2.43
CA ARG A 217 -3.86 -16.45 -2.35
C ARG A 217 -3.35 -16.21 -0.92
N ARG A 218 -4.24 -15.86 0.04
CA ARG A 218 -3.90 -15.67 1.46
C ARG A 218 -4.00 -16.92 2.30
N GLY A 219 -4.24 -18.09 1.68
CA GLY A 219 -4.30 -19.39 2.32
C GLY A 219 -3.14 -20.31 1.93
N GLY A 220 -3.15 -21.51 2.53
CA GLY A 220 -2.17 -22.56 2.24
C GLY A 220 -0.81 -22.35 2.92
N LEU A 221 0.00 -23.40 2.87
CA LEU A 221 1.32 -23.44 3.56
C LEU A 221 2.33 -22.46 2.93
N TRP A 222 2.20 -22.17 1.64
CA TRP A 222 3.10 -21.25 0.96
C TRP A 222 2.94 -19.80 1.49
N TYR A 223 1.70 -19.33 1.64
CA TYR A 223 1.45 -18.02 2.24
C TYR A 223 1.86 -17.98 3.71
N LEU A 224 1.54 -19.05 4.48
CA LEU A 224 1.98 -19.18 5.87
C LEU A 224 3.50 -19.02 6.02
N LYS A 225 4.30 -19.67 5.17
CA LYS A 225 5.77 -19.56 5.19
C LYS A 225 6.25 -18.11 4.99
N ARG A 226 5.64 -17.38 4.07
CA ARG A 226 5.95 -15.95 3.83
C ARG A 226 5.54 -15.08 5.01
N TYR A 227 4.34 -15.29 5.53
CA TYR A 227 3.84 -14.60 6.71
C TYR A 227 4.76 -14.82 7.91
N MET A 228 5.19 -16.04 8.16
CA MET A 228 6.16 -16.37 9.22
C MET A 228 7.48 -15.61 9.05
N ALA A 229 8.00 -15.51 7.83
CA ALA A 229 9.24 -14.79 7.54
C ALA A 229 9.11 -13.30 7.89
N GLY A 230 8.04 -12.64 7.46
CA GLY A 230 7.76 -11.23 7.79
C GLY A 230 7.59 -11.01 9.30
N ARG A 231 6.79 -11.86 9.97
CA ARG A 231 6.60 -11.79 11.43
C ARG A 231 7.90 -12.04 12.20
N LYS A 232 8.75 -12.98 11.75
CA LYS A 232 10.08 -13.21 12.30
C LYS A 232 10.96 -11.96 12.15
N ARG A 233 10.88 -11.27 11.00
CA ARG A 233 11.60 -10.01 10.77
C ARG A 233 11.15 -8.93 11.75
N MET A 234 9.82 -8.73 11.91
CA MET A 234 9.26 -7.76 12.87
C MET A 234 9.67 -8.05 14.31
N LYS A 235 9.74 -9.36 14.71
CA LYS A 235 10.27 -9.78 16.02
C LYS A 235 11.75 -9.44 16.15
N LYS A 236 12.57 -9.71 15.13
CA LYS A 236 14.01 -9.37 15.14
C LYS A 236 14.25 -7.86 15.25
N LEU A 237 13.36 -7.04 14.69
CA LEU A 237 13.36 -5.57 14.82
C LEU A 237 12.93 -5.08 16.22
N GLY A 238 12.47 -5.95 17.11
CA GLY A 238 11.98 -5.57 18.43
C GLY A 238 10.56 -4.96 18.44
N TYR A 239 9.89 -4.87 17.28
CA TYR A 239 8.55 -4.29 17.19
C TYR A 239 7.47 -5.14 17.85
N ILE A 240 7.61 -6.47 17.77
CA ILE A 240 6.70 -7.43 18.40
C ILE A 240 7.46 -8.38 19.32
N GLY A 241 6.85 -8.69 20.46
CA GLY A 241 7.36 -9.71 21.39
C GLY A 241 7.04 -11.14 20.93
N ALA A 242 7.56 -12.13 21.70
CA ALA A 242 7.35 -13.54 21.43
C ALA A 242 5.86 -13.93 21.44
N SER A 243 5.08 -13.41 22.38
CA SER A 243 3.64 -13.67 22.49
C SER A 243 2.88 -13.25 21.22
N HIS A 244 3.11 -12.03 20.71
CA HIS A 244 2.51 -11.55 19.48
C HIS A 244 2.93 -12.39 18.26
N TYR A 245 4.21 -12.81 18.22
CA TYR A 245 4.73 -13.65 17.15
C TYR A 245 4.00 -15.00 17.12
N TYR A 246 4.05 -15.77 18.21
CA TYR A 246 3.46 -17.10 18.23
C TYR A 246 1.94 -17.09 18.09
N PHE A 247 1.26 -16.12 18.70
CA PHE A 247 -0.18 -15.96 18.52
C PHE A 247 -0.56 -15.71 17.06
N SER A 248 0.15 -14.80 16.38
CA SER A 248 -0.14 -14.47 14.99
C SER A 248 0.16 -15.64 14.04
N ILE A 249 1.23 -16.41 14.30
CA ILE A 249 1.55 -17.61 13.52
C ILE A 249 0.48 -18.68 13.72
N PHE A 250 0.06 -18.93 14.96
CA PHE A 250 -1.01 -19.89 15.24
C PHE A 250 -2.32 -19.50 14.56
N ALA A 251 -2.73 -18.24 14.67
CA ALA A 251 -3.93 -17.75 13.98
C ALA A 251 -3.83 -17.92 12.46
N GLN A 252 -2.68 -17.57 11.86
CA GLN A 252 -2.45 -17.73 10.41
C GLN A 252 -2.38 -19.21 9.99
N PHE A 253 -1.85 -20.08 10.84
CA PHE A 253 -1.86 -21.52 10.59
C PHE A 253 -3.29 -22.07 10.50
N LEU A 254 -4.17 -21.68 11.43
CA LEU A 254 -5.59 -22.07 11.36
C LEU A 254 -6.24 -21.58 10.05
N VAL A 255 -5.97 -20.35 9.63
CA VAL A 255 -6.45 -19.81 8.35
C VAL A 255 -5.88 -20.60 7.16
N ALA A 256 -4.60 -20.99 7.22
CA ALA A 256 -3.92 -21.70 6.12
C ALA A 256 -4.51 -23.08 5.85
N ILE A 257 -4.91 -23.82 6.90
CA ILE A 257 -5.51 -25.19 6.77
C ILE A 257 -7.03 -25.15 6.58
N MET A 258 -7.67 -23.99 6.75
CA MET A 258 -9.12 -23.84 6.69
C MET A 258 -9.63 -24.02 5.24
N PRO A 259 -10.73 -24.80 5.03
CA PRO A 259 -11.39 -24.86 3.74
C PRO A 259 -11.81 -23.50 3.21
N LEU A 260 -11.76 -23.27 1.90
CA LEU A 260 -11.99 -21.97 1.26
C LEU A 260 -13.33 -21.33 1.68
N LYS A 261 -14.42 -22.10 1.76
CA LYS A 261 -15.75 -21.62 2.18
C LYS A 261 -15.73 -21.03 3.59
N LEU A 262 -15.10 -21.74 4.54
CA LEU A 262 -15.00 -21.26 5.93
C LEU A 262 -14.05 -20.08 6.05
N ARG A 263 -12.93 -20.10 5.30
CA ARG A 263 -11.99 -18.98 5.22
C ARG A 263 -12.68 -17.70 4.73
N ASN A 264 -13.53 -17.77 3.72
CA ASN A 264 -14.31 -16.63 3.24
C ASN A 264 -15.20 -16.03 4.35
N ILE A 265 -15.88 -16.87 5.14
CA ILE A 265 -16.71 -16.41 6.26
C ILE A 265 -15.85 -15.71 7.32
N VAL A 266 -14.71 -16.28 7.69
CA VAL A 266 -13.81 -15.71 8.69
C VAL A 266 -13.23 -14.37 8.20
N PHE A 267 -12.81 -14.29 6.94
CA PHE A 267 -12.30 -13.04 6.36
C PHE A 267 -13.35 -11.93 6.38
N VAL A 268 -14.57 -12.21 5.91
CA VAL A 268 -15.64 -11.21 5.80
C VAL A 268 -16.11 -10.76 7.20
N LYS A 269 -16.33 -11.70 8.14
CA LYS A 269 -16.93 -11.37 9.45
C LYS A 269 -15.92 -10.81 10.47
N PHE A 270 -14.66 -11.26 10.46
CA PHE A 270 -13.70 -10.98 11.54
C PHE A 270 -12.44 -10.22 11.10
N LEU A 271 -12.06 -10.33 9.82
CA LEU A 271 -10.80 -9.75 9.37
C LEU A 271 -10.96 -8.47 8.54
N ARG A 272 -12.17 -8.03 8.25
CA ARG A 272 -12.45 -6.80 7.48
C ARG A 272 -13.12 -5.69 8.27
N ARG A 273 -13.59 -5.99 9.47
CA ARG A 273 -14.17 -5.01 10.40
C ARG A 273 -13.14 -4.45 11.37
#